data_2102779484757cfe0b64fa3eac9fb3da
#
_entry.id   2102779484757cfe0b64fa3eac9fb3da
#
_cell.length_a   1.000
_cell.length_b   1.000
_cell.length_c   1.000
_cell.angle_alpha   90.00
_cell.angle_beta   90.00
_cell.angle_gamma   90.00
#
_symmetry.space_group_name_H-M   'P 1'
#
loop_
_entity.id
_entity.type
_entity.pdbx_description
1 polymer ?
#
loop_
_entity_poly.entity_id
_entity_poly.type
_entity_poly.pdbx_seq_one_letter_code
_entity_poly.pdbx_strand_id
1 'polypeptide(L)'
;MPIYTKTGDKGTTSVFGGKRTSKDNILVEVYGSIDELSSYIGLVLNYIKNKQEIKFFIDVQRALYTIMAYLSGANVDLRSLSIETKRFEQMIDDITSRLPKLNRFVLYPGSKTASFFHILRVETRKSERRVVAYLKKSKKLNKPTEKLILQYMNRLSDLFFIYARKYSKNKEILT
;
A
#
# COMPACT_ATOMS: atom_id res chain seq x y z
N MET A 1 -22.73 19.18 5.61
CA MET A 1 -22.00 19.52 4.38
C MET A 1 -22.44 18.53 3.32
N PRO A 2 -22.88 18.93 2.12
CA PRO A 2 -23.26 17.96 1.08
C PRO A 2 -22.05 17.17 0.61
N ILE A 3 -22.22 15.89 0.31
CA ILE A 3 -21.15 14.98 -0.15
C ILE A 3 -20.68 15.40 -1.55
N TYR A 4 -21.57 15.86 -2.42
CA TYR A 4 -21.21 16.32 -3.78
C TYR A 4 -21.21 17.84 -3.87
N THR A 5 -20.20 18.37 -4.50
CA THR A 5 -20.04 19.83 -4.69
C THR A 5 -20.16 20.25 -6.16
N LYS A 6 -20.27 19.29 -7.08
CA LYS A 6 -20.26 19.47 -8.55
C LYS A 6 -19.03 20.21 -9.12
N THR A 7 -18.08 20.59 -8.27
CA THR A 7 -16.88 21.34 -8.68
C THR A 7 -15.91 20.50 -9.51
N GLY A 8 -16.06 19.18 -9.49
CA GLY A 8 -15.22 18.22 -10.22
C GLY A 8 -15.74 17.81 -11.60
N ASP A 9 -16.93 18.26 -12.00
CA ASP A 9 -17.63 17.77 -13.21
C ASP A 9 -16.93 18.16 -14.52
N LYS A 10 -16.08 19.19 -14.46
CA LYS A 10 -15.27 19.67 -15.61
C LYS A 10 -13.87 19.02 -15.66
N GLY A 11 -13.67 17.83 -15.09
CA GLY A 11 -12.38 17.10 -15.13
C GLY A 11 -11.29 17.66 -14.23
N THR A 12 -11.63 18.52 -13.27
CA THR A 12 -10.67 19.05 -12.29
C THR A 12 -10.98 18.56 -10.88
N THR A 13 -9.97 18.57 -10.02
CA THR A 13 -10.09 18.24 -8.59
C THR A 13 -9.25 19.19 -7.74
N SER A 14 -9.53 19.24 -6.44
CA SER A 14 -8.67 19.97 -5.50
C SER A 14 -7.68 19.01 -4.84
N VAL A 15 -6.43 19.43 -4.73
CA VAL A 15 -5.41 18.77 -3.91
C VAL A 15 -5.27 19.49 -2.57
N PHE A 16 -4.45 18.96 -1.67
CA PHE A 16 -4.19 19.60 -0.39
C PHE A 16 -3.83 21.09 -0.57
N GLY A 17 -4.32 21.94 0.34
CA GLY A 17 -4.18 23.40 0.23
C GLY A 17 -5.16 24.07 -0.74
N GLY A 18 -6.15 23.35 -1.26
CA GLY A 18 -7.24 23.90 -2.09
C GLY A 18 -6.86 24.21 -3.54
N LYS A 19 -5.60 23.95 -3.95
CA LYS A 19 -5.17 24.15 -5.33
C LYS A 19 -5.93 23.22 -6.28
N ARG A 20 -6.52 23.81 -7.34
CA ARG A 20 -7.19 23.06 -8.41
C ARG A 20 -6.17 22.49 -9.39
N THR A 21 -6.38 21.23 -9.79
CA THR A 21 -5.58 20.54 -10.80
C THR A 21 -6.46 19.66 -11.68
N SER A 22 -5.97 19.25 -12.84
CA SER A 22 -6.66 18.30 -13.70
C SER A 22 -6.67 16.90 -13.05
N LYS A 23 -7.75 16.13 -13.28
CA LYS A 23 -7.87 14.76 -12.75
C LYS A 23 -6.88 13.78 -13.37
N ASP A 24 -6.31 14.08 -14.54
CA ASP A 24 -5.25 13.31 -15.21
C ASP A 24 -3.83 13.67 -14.71
N ASN A 25 -3.70 14.55 -13.71
CA ASN A 25 -2.41 14.91 -13.14
C ASN A 25 -1.79 13.69 -12.45
N ILE A 26 -0.49 13.46 -12.67
CA ILE A 26 0.25 12.32 -12.10
C ILE A 26 0.14 12.24 -10.56
N LEU A 27 0.00 13.36 -9.87
CA LEU A 27 -0.20 13.38 -8.41
C LEU A 27 -1.58 12.85 -8.03
N VAL A 28 -2.63 13.19 -8.82
CA VAL A 28 -3.98 12.67 -8.62
C VAL A 28 -4.01 11.17 -8.88
N GLU A 29 -3.27 10.68 -9.88
CA GLU A 29 -3.12 9.26 -10.17
C GLU A 29 -2.41 8.51 -9.03
N VAL A 30 -1.41 9.12 -8.39
CA VAL A 30 -0.77 8.56 -7.18
C VAL A 30 -1.77 8.43 -6.06
N TYR A 31 -2.55 9.48 -5.76
CA TYR A 31 -3.56 9.41 -4.69
C TYR A 31 -4.59 8.33 -4.97
N GLY A 32 -5.14 8.31 -6.17
CA GLY A 32 -6.11 7.31 -6.57
C GLY A 32 -5.60 5.89 -6.36
N SER A 33 -4.33 5.62 -6.72
CA SER A 33 -3.76 4.29 -6.54
C SER A 33 -3.50 3.91 -5.08
N ILE A 34 -3.14 4.85 -4.22
CA ILE A 34 -2.96 4.58 -2.78
C ILE A 34 -4.32 4.43 -2.08
N ASP A 35 -5.32 5.21 -2.49
CA ASP A 35 -6.69 5.10 -1.99
C ASP A 35 -7.33 3.76 -2.40
N GLU A 36 -7.12 3.32 -3.64
CA GLU A 36 -7.51 2.00 -4.14
C GLU A 36 -6.87 0.89 -3.29
N LEU A 37 -5.55 0.96 -3.03
CA LEU A 37 -4.86 0.02 -2.15
C LEU A 37 -5.46 0.02 -0.74
N SER A 38 -5.73 1.19 -0.16
CA SER A 38 -6.35 1.31 1.16
C SER A 38 -7.75 0.70 1.19
N SER A 39 -8.53 0.88 0.13
CA SER A 39 -9.86 0.28 -0.01
C SER A 39 -9.81 -1.23 -0.07
N TYR A 40 -8.84 -1.81 -0.80
CA TYR A 40 -8.61 -3.26 -0.83
C TYR A 40 -8.14 -3.79 0.53
N ILE A 41 -7.33 -3.04 1.30
CA ILE A 41 -7.01 -3.42 2.67
C ILE A 41 -8.30 -3.53 3.49
N GLY A 42 -9.19 -2.53 3.43
CA GLY A 42 -10.48 -2.57 4.10
C GLY A 42 -11.33 -3.80 3.72
N LEU A 43 -11.34 -4.18 2.44
CA LEU A 43 -12.01 -5.40 1.99
C LEU A 43 -11.43 -6.64 2.67
N VAL A 44 -10.11 -6.76 2.73
CA VAL A 44 -9.42 -7.94 3.30
C VAL A 44 -9.69 -8.07 4.80
N LEU A 45 -9.84 -6.95 5.53
CA LEU A 45 -10.14 -6.98 6.97
C LEU A 45 -11.41 -7.76 7.30
N ASN A 46 -12.40 -7.81 6.40
CA ASN A 46 -13.62 -8.60 6.59
C ASN A 46 -13.38 -10.12 6.58
N TYR A 47 -12.24 -10.58 6.13
CA TYR A 47 -11.86 -12.00 6.03
C TYR A 47 -10.79 -12.40 7.05
N ILE A 48 -10.31 -11.47 7.87
CA ILE A 48 -9.34 -11.70 8.95
C ILE A 48 -10.10 -11.82 10.27
N LYS A 49 -9.80 -12.88 11.05
CA LYS A 49 -10.39 -13.09 12.38
C LYS A 49 -9.51 -12.56 13.51
N ASN A 50 -8.22 -12.47 13.28
CA ASN A 50 -7.26 -12.03 14.31
C ASN A 50 -7.35 -10.52 14.52
N LYS A 51 -7.81 -10.11 15.70
CA LYS A 51 -7.99 -8.69 16.06
C LYS A 51 -6.68 -7.88 16.03
N GLN A 52 -5.55 -8.50 16.34
CA GLN A 52 -4.25 -7.83 16.30
C GLN A 52 -3.82 -7.53 14.86
N GLU A 53 -4.06 -8.47 13.94
CA GLU A 53 -3.81 -8.25 12.51
C GLU A 53 -4.74 -7.18 11.91
N ILE A 54 -6.02 -7.19 12.31
CA ILE A 54 -6.97 -6.15 11.89
C ILE A 54 -6.46 -4.78 12.33
N LYS A 55 -6.09 -4.62 13.61
CA LYS A 55 -5.53 -3.37 14.13
C LYS A 55 -4.27 -2.96 13.37
N PHE A 56 -3.36 -3.90 13.14
CA PHE A 56 -2.13 -3.66 12.41
C PHE A 56 -2.39 -3.13 10.98
N PHE A 57 -3.30 -3.74 10.23
CA PHE A 57 -3.60 -3.28 8.87
C PHE A 57 -4.39 -1.95 8.84
N ILE A 58 -5.17 -1.64 9.87
CA ILE A 58 -5.73 -0.29 10.04
C ILE A 58 -4.60 0.74 10.24
N ASP A 59 -3.55 0.42 10.99
CA ASP A 59 -2.40 1.31 11.15
C ASP A 59 -1.63 1.46 9.81
N VAL A 60 -1.52 0.41 9.00
CA VAL A 60 -1.01 0.51 7.62
C VAL A 60 -1.84 1.48 6.76
N GLN A 61 -3.18 1.42 6.83
CA GLN A 61 -4.04 2.40 6.13
C GLN A 61 -3.74 3.84 6.58
N ARG A 62 -3.58 4.08 7.89
CA ARG A 62 -3.22 5.41 8.43
C ARG A 62 -1.87 5.90 7.88
N ALA A 63 -0.87 5.01 7.81
CA ALA A 63 0.43 5.34 7.22
C ALA A 63 0.31 5.70 5.73
N LEU A 64 -0.50 4.98 4.96
CA LEU A 64 -0.78 5.30 3.55
C LEU A 64 -1.44 6.67 3.39
N TYR A 65 -2.39 7.04 4.26
CA TYR A 65 -2.97 8.39 4.28
C TYR A 65 -1.93 9.47 4.62
N THR A 66 -1.01 9.19 5.56
CA THR A 66 0.09 10.11 5.90
C THR A 66 1.05 10.30 4.71
N ILE A 67 1.34 9.22 3.96
CA ILE A 67 2.11 9.29 2.71
C ILE A 67 1.40 10.17 1.67
N MET A 68 0.09 9.99 1.46
CA MET A 68 -0.68 10.84 0.54
C MET A 68 -0.64 12.31 0.96
N ALA A 69 -0.81 12.60 2.25
CA ALA A 69 -0.73 13.96 2.78
C ALA A 69 0.64 14.60 2.49
N TYR A 70 1.73 13.87 2.75
CA TYR A 70 3.08 14.35 2.44
C TYR A 70 3.29 14.61 0.94
N LEU A 71 2.88 13.69 0.08
CA LEU A 71 3.04 13.85 -1.37
C LEU A 71 2.24 15.04 -1.91
N SER A 72 1.14 15.41 -1.23
CA SER A 72 0.35 16.60 -1.56
C SER A 72 0.93 17.93 -1.06
N GLY A 73 1.98 17.87 -0.27
CA GLY A 73 2.67 19.04 0.24
C GLY A 73 2.32 19.39 1.70
N ALA A 74 1.58 18.52 2.42
CA ALA A 74 1.36 18.72 3.84
C ALA A 74 2.67 18.55 4.62
N ASN A 75 2.85 19.35 5.66
CA ASN A 75 3.98 19.23 6.57
C ASN A 75 3.66 18.12 7.61
N VAL A 76 3.98 16.88 7.27
CA VAL A 76 3.79 15.71 8.12
C VAL A 76 5.11 14.95 8.32
N ASP A 77 5.27 14.35 9.49
CA ASP A 77 6.45 13.55 9.82
C ASP A 77 6.30 12.12 9.31
N LEU A 78 7.29 11.64 8.55
CA LEU A 78 7.34 10.28 7.99
C LEU A 78 8.41 9.40 8.68
N ARG A 79 9.04 9.84 9.76
CA ARG A 79 10.10 9.06 10.43
C ARG A 79 9.58 7.73 10.97
N SER A 80 8.30 7.65 11.34
CA SER A 80 7.66 6.40 11.76
C SER A 80 7.71 5.31 10.70
N LEU A 81 7.72 5.65 9.41
CA LEU A 81 7.81 4.68 8.31
C LEU A 81 9.05 3.79 8.41
N SER A 82 10.18 4.33 8.90
CA SER A 82 11.40 3.54 9.11
C SER A 82 11.21 2.47 10.18
N ILE A 83 10.51 2.81 11.27
CA ILE A 83 10.22 1.88 12.37
C ILE A 83 9.25 0.80 11.88
N GLU A 84 8.20 1.22 11.17
CA GLU A 84 7.21 0.29 10.61
C GLU A 84 7.81 -0.64 9.56
N THR A 85 8.72 -0.15 8.71
CA THR A 85 9.44 -0.97 7.73
C THR A 85 10.24 -2.08 8.42
N LYS A 86 10.97 -1.76 9.49
CA LYS A 86 11.69 -2.77 10.30
C LYS A 86 10.73 -3.78 10.93
N ARG A 87 9.58 -3.31 11.41
CA ARG A 87 8.53 -4.20 11.93
C ARG A 87 8.01 -5.15 10.85
N PHE A 88 7.82 -4.66 9.61
CA PHE A 88 7.44 -5.53 8.49
C PHE A 88 8.49 -6.62 8.24
N GLU A 89 9.77 -6.26 8.23
CA GLU A 89 10.89 -7.21 8.06
C GLU A 89 10.86 -8.29 9.13
N GLN A 90 10.71 -7.93 10.41
CA GLN A 90 10.60 -8.88 11.51
C GLN A 90 9.38 -9.80 11.34
N MET A 91 8.23 -9.27 10.94
CA MET A 91 7.02 -10.07 10.70
C MET A 91 7.18 -11.02 9.51
N ILE A 92 7.85 -10.58 8.44
CA ILE A 92 8.17 -11.40 7.27
C ILE A 92 9.05 -12.58 7.69
N ASP A 93 10.13 -12.31 8.44
CA ASP A 93 11.05 -13.33 8.90
C ASP A 93 10.37 -14.35 9.84
N ASP A 94 9.58 -13.86 10.81
CA ASP A 94 8.84 -14.72 11.75
C ASP A 94 7.83 -15.63 11.02
N ILE A 95 7.06 -15.10 10.08
CA ILE A 95 6.09 -15.90 9.33
C ILE A 95 6.83 -16.88 8.39
N THR A 96 7.88 -16.42 7.71
CA THR A 96 8.65 -17.23 6.76
C THR A 96 9.30 -18.43 7.45
N SER A 97 9.80 -18.28 8.69
CA SER A 97 10.41 -19.36 9.46
C SER A 97 9.46 -20.55 9.71
N ARG A 98 8.15 -20.31 9.64
CA ARG A 98 7.08 -21.30 9.88
C ARG A 98 6.45 -21.84 8.59
N LEU A 99 6.89 -21.36 7.43
CA LEU A 99 6.38 -21.78 6.12
C LEU A 99 7.37 -22.71 5.42
N PRO A 100 6.89 -23.60 4.54
CA PRO A 100 7.76 -24.41 3.68
C PRO A 100 8.71 -23.49 2.86
N LYS A 101 9.95 -23.94 2.67
CA LYS A 101 10.90 -23.19 1.83
C LYS A 101 10.39 -23.10 0.39
N LEU A 102 10.48 -21.92 -0.18
CA LEU A 102 10.18 -21.70 -1.60
C LEU A 102 11.43 -21.97 -2.44
N ASN A 103 11.30 -22.86 -3.41
CA ASN A 103 12.31 -23.16 -4.43
C ASN A 103 11.79 -22.96 -5.85
N ARG A 104 10.51 -22.56 -6.00
CA ARG A 104 9.82 -22.34 -7.27
C ARG A 104 8.85 -21.16 -7.13
N PHE A 105 8.32 -20.69 -8.24
CA PHE A 105 7.24 -19.69 -8.21
C PHE A 105 5.93 -20.30 -7.69
N VAL A 106 5.15 -19.47 -7.01
CA VAL A 106 3.83 -19.85 -6.49
C VAL A 106 2.78 -19.38 -7.46
N LEU A 107 1.93 -20.28 -7.91
CA LEU A 107 0.65 -19.93 -8.51
C LEU A 107 -0.32 -19.55 -7.39
N TYR A 108 -1.35 -18.76 -7.71
CA TYR A 108 -2.19 -18.07 -6.72
C TYR A 108 -3.56 -18.71 -6.41
N PRO A 109 -3.82 -20.01 -6.64
CA PRO A 109 -4.94 -20.67 -6.01
C PRO A 109 -4.66 -20.82 -4.51
N GLY A 110 -5.70 -20.78 -3.72
CA GLY A 110 -5.56 -20.88 -2.26
C GLY A 110 -6.88 -20.55 -1.59
N SER A 111 -6.82 -20.11 -0.36
CA SER A 111 -8.01 -19.58 0.31
C SER A 111 -8.40 -18.22 -0.29
N LYS A 112 -9.68 -17.86 -0.15
CA LYS A 112 -10.17 -16.54 -0.55
C LYS A 112 -9.35 -15.39 0.05
N THR A 113 -8.98 -15.50 1.32
CA THR A 113 -8.12 -14.51 2.02
C THR A 113 -6.72 -14.46 1.40
N ALA A 114 -6.11 -15.60 1.04
CA ALA A 114 -4.81 -15.62 0.37
C ALA A 114 -4.86 -14.89 -0.98
N SER A 115 -5.91 -15.14 -1.79
CA SER A 115 -6.09 -14.46 -3.08
C SER A 115 -6.21 -12.95 -2.91
N PHE A 116 -6.93 -12.48 -1.89
CA PHE A 116 -7.00 -11.04 -1.59
C PHE A 116 -5.65 -10.45 -1.19
N PHE A 117 -4.84 -11.16 -0.40
CA PHE A 117 -3.48 -10.71 -0.10
C PHE A 117 -2.59 -10.63 -1.36
N HIS A 118 -2.77 -11.52 -2.34
CA HIS A 118 -2.09 -11.40 -3.63
C HIS A 118 -2.56 -10.15 -4.41
N ILE A 119 -3.84 -9.79 -4.36
CA ILE A 119 -4.35 -8.52 -4.92
C ILE A 119 -3.66 -7.34 -4.21
N LEU A 120 -3.63 -7.30 -2.88
CA LEU A 120 -2.94 -6.26 -2.12
C LEU A 120 -1.47 -6.11 -2.52
N ARG A 121 -0.77 -7.23 -2.72
CA ARG A 121 0.61 -7.23 -3.18
C ARG A 121 0.76 -6.55 -4.54
N VAL A 122 -0.06 -6.88 -5.53
CA VAL A 122 0.06 -6.30 -6.87
C VAL A 122 -0.39 -4.84 -6.92
N GLU A 123 -1.40 -4.46 -6.15
CA GLU A 123 -1.84 -3.06 -6.01
C GLU A 123 -0.80 -2.20 -5.30
N THR A 124 -0.12 -2.74 -4.27
CA THR A 124 1.01 -2.05 -3.63
C THR A 124 2.12 -1.77 -4.63
N ARG A 125 2.52 -2.76 -5.43
CA ARG A 125 3.55 -2.59 -6.47
C ARG A 125 3.12 -1.62 -7.58
N LYS A 126 1.84 -1.60 -7.94
CA LYS A 126 1.26 -0.64 -8.88
C LYS A 126 1.37 0.78 -8.32
N SER A 127 0.96 0.99 -7.07
CA SER A 127 1.03 2.28 -6.38
C SER A 127 2.49 2.75 -6.19
N GLU A 128 3.40 1.86 -5.82
CA GLU A 128 4.83 2.14 -5.72
C GLU A 128 5.39 2.68 -7.06
N ARG A 129 5.12 2.02 -8.18
CA ARG A 129 5.56 2.48 -9.50
C ARG A 129 5.03 3.88 -9.85
N ARG A 130 3.78 4.20 -9.47
CA ARG A 130 3.20 5.54 -9.67
C ARG A 130 3.87 6.60 -8.79
N VAL A 131 4.15 6.25 -7.52
CA VAL A 131 4.95 7.11 -6.63
C VAL A 131 6.33 7.38 -7.21
N VAL A 132 7.02 6.34 -7.69
CA VAL A 132 8.34 6.51 -8.36
C VAL A 132 8.24 7.45 -9.57
N ALA A 133 7.23 7.29 -10.43
CA ALA A 133 7.04 8.15 -11.60
C ALA A 133 6.82 9.62 -11.19
N TYR A 134 5.99 9.86 -10.17
CA TYR A 134 5.76 11.20 -9.61
C TYR A 134 7.05 11.79 -9.02
N LEU A 135 7.78 11.04 -8.20
CA LEU A 135 9.00 11.51 -7.57
C LEU A 135 10.11 11.84 -8.59
N LYS A 136 10.21 11.07 -9.67
CA LYS A 136 11.09 11.37 -10.82
C LYS A 136 10.71 12.69 -11.47
N LYS A 137 9.43 12.86 -11.82
CA LYS A 137 8.93 14.07 -12.48
C LYS A 137 9.10 15.30 -11.62
N SER A 138 8.93 15.19 -10.31
CA SER A 138 9.11 16.28 -9.33
C SER A 138 10.56 16.49 -8.88
N LYS A 139 11.53 15.72 -9.42
CA LYS A 139 12.96 15.74 -9.04
C LYS A 139 13.23 15.49 -7.55
N LYS A 140 12.38 14.66 -6.92
CA LYS A 140 12.46 14.35 -5.48
C LYS A 140 12.92 12.91 -5.18
N LEU A 141 13.10 12.05 -6.19
CA LEU A 141 13.31 10.62 -6.04
C LEU A 141 14.47 10.23 -5.07
N ASN A 142 15.51 11.02 -5.00
CA ASN A 142 16.71 10.70 -4.22
C ASN A 142 16.77 11.39 -2.85
N LYS A 143 15.73 12.09 -2.45
CA LYS A 143 15.70 12.74 -1.13
C LYS A 143 15.47 11.70 -0.02
N PRO A 144 16.02 11.91 1.19
CA PRO A 144 15.91 10.92 2.28
C PRO A 144 14.48 10.53 2.62
N THR A 145 13.58 11.48 2.73
CA THR A 145 12.17 11.22 3.11
C THR A 145 11.44 10.41 2.06
N GLU A 146 11.66 10.69 0.78
CA GLU A 146 11.06 9.94 -0.32
C GLU A 146 11.61 8.50 -0.41
N LYS A 147 12.86 8.29 -0.02
CA LYS A 147 13.41 6.93 0.12
C LYS A 147 12.67 6.12 1.19
N LEU A 148 12.27 6.74 2.32
CA LEU A 148 11.46 6.06 3.34
C LEU A 148 10.12 5.59 2.76
N ILE A 149 9.45 6.41 1.96
CA ILE A 149 8.19 6.04 1.30
C ILE A 149 8.39 4.81 0.41
N LEU A 150 9.43 4.82 -0.44
CA LEU A 150 9.69 3.72 -1.36
C LEU A 150 10.08 2.44 -0.62
N GLN A 151 10.90 2.52 0.42
CA GLN A 151 11.25 1.38 1.26
C GLN A 151 10.02 0.79 1.94
N TYR A 152 9.16 1.64 2.51
CA TYR A 152 7.91 1.23 3.14
C TYR A 152 6.99 0.49 2.16
N MET A 153 6.72 1.07 0.99
CA MET A 153 5.84 0.45 -0.02
C MET A 153 6.41 -0.85 -0.58
N ASN A 154 7.72 -0.88 -0.83
CA ASN A 154 8.38 -2.10 -1.30
C ASN A 154 8.23 -3.21 -0.26
N ARG A 155 8.57 -2.94 1.00
CA ARG A 155 8.48 -3.92 2.09
C ARG A 155 7.03 -4.31 2.41
N LEU A 156 6.07 -3.40 2.25
CA LEU A 156 4.64 -3.70 2.39
C LEU A 156 4.19 -4.72 1.34
N SER A 157 4.70 -4.64 0.10
CA SER A 157 4.40 -5.64 -0.93
C SER A 157 4.92 -7.04 -0.57
N ASP A 158 6.12 -7.11 0.02
CA ASP A 158 6.71 -8.38 0.50
C ASP A 158 5.90 -8.96 1.66
N LEU A 159 5.47 -8.09 2.58
CA LEU A 159 4.62 -8.48 3.70
C LEU A 159 3.29 -9.08 3.20
N PHE A 160 2.63 -8.46 2.24
CA PHE A 160 1.40 -9.00 1.67
C PHE A 160 1.62 -10.35 0.97
N PHE A 161 2.78 -10.55 0.32
CA PHE A 161 3.13 -11.85 -0.23
C PHE A 161 3.22 -12.93 0.87
N ILE A 162 3.89 -12.64 1.96
CA ILE A 162 4.03 -13.59 3.08
C ILE A 162 2.70 -13.85 3.78
N TYR A 163 1.85 -12.83 3.91
CA TYR A 163 0.48 -13.03 4.41
C TYR A 163 -0.38 -13.87 3.46
N ALA A 164 -0.24 -13.72 2.14
CA ALA A 164 -0.91 -14.60 1.18
C ALA A 164 -0.51 -16.06 1.42
N ARG A 165 0.78 -16.34 1.59
CA ARG A 165 1.29 -17.68 1.91
C ARG A 165 0.75 -18.19 3.24
N LYS A 166 0.78 -17.39 4.30
CA LYS A 166 0.23 -17.73 5.62
C LYS A 166 -1.24 -18.15 5.53
N TYR A 167 -2.04 -17.42 4.75
CA TYR A 167 -3.48 -17.69 4.59
C TYR A 167 -3.79 -18.76 3.53
N SER A 168 -2.80 -19.17 2.73
CA SER A 168 -2.95 -20.30 1.79
C SER A 168 -3.12 -21.64 2.49
N LYS A 169 -2.68 -21.79 3.75
CA LYS A 169 -2.79 -23.03 4.53
C LYS A 169 -2.19 -24.24 3.80
N ASN A 170 -1.01 -24.10 3.23
CA ASN A 170 -0.28 -25.13 2.47
C ASN A 170 -1.02 -25.62 1.20
N LYS A 171 -1.96 -24.84 0.66
CA LYS A 171 -2.60 -25.10 -0.63
C LYS A 171 -1.93 -24.34 -1.78
N GLU A 172 -0.64 -24.05 -1.64
CA GLU A 172 0.15 -23.42 -2.68
C GLU A 172 0.42 -24.42 -3.81
N ILE A 173 0.28 -23.98 -5.06
CA ILE A 173 0.73 -24.74 -6.24
C ILE A 173 2.04 -24.13 -6.69
N LEU A 174 3.08 -24.93 -6.73
CA LEU A 174 4.39 -24.54 -7.23
C LEU A 174 4.49 -24.84 -8.72
N THR A 175 5.15 -23.92 -9.48
CA THR A 175 5.45 -24.14 -10.91
C THR A 175 6.57 -25.14 -11.10
#